data_8de1050dde295c7532f7e4db967a4f18
#
_entry.id   8de1050dde295c7532f7e4db967a4f18
#
_cell.length_a   1.000
_cell.length_b   1.000
_cell.length_c   1.000
_cell.angle_alpha   90.00
_cell.angle_beta   90.00
_cell.angle_gamma   90.00
#
_symmetry.space_group_name_H-M   'P 1'
#
loop_
_entity.id
_entity.type
_entity.pdbx_description
1 polymer ?
#
loop_
_entity_poly.entity_id
_entity_poly.type
_entity_poly.pdbx_seq_one_letter_code
_entity_poly.pdbx_strand_id
1 'polypeptide(L)'
;DATKLDSSDKLPQLFKEQDICLLHLGSGNHKFIKGINKLYHTFEPIQERTEWAYKKSLLNEYNDSESNILSVANNQRILHDFVFGRDLEFENLPIQKRPKTYFPHRTKTTLRYSFENEQIIALNQQIEIDLTLEFNAVVAIFEAKNGTLKDFNIYQIYHPFLYYYSSNLPLQNIICCYLLRNENSLKFFAY
;
A
#
# COMPACT_ATOMS: atom_id res chain seq x y z
N ASP A 1 -0.42 14.66 15.25
CA ASP A 1 -1.64 14.09 14.65
C ASP A 1 -1.73 12.61 15.05
N ALA A 2 -2.61 12.29 16.02
CA ALA A 2 -2.68 10.94 16.63
C ALA A 2 -3.16 9.85 15.67
N THR A 3 -3.40 10.17 14.41
CA THR A 3 -3.99 9.25 13.43
C THR A 3 -3.04 8.79 12.32
N LYS A 4 -1.87 9.42 12.18
CA LYS A 4 -0.86 9.00 11.20
C LYS A 4 0.20 8.12 11.87
N LEU A 5 -0.23 6.96 12.32
CA LEU A 5 0.61 5.98 12.99
C LEU A 5 0.97 4.84 12.03
N ASP A 6 1.71 5.15 10.98
CA ASP A 6 2.03 4.23 9.87
C ASP A 6 2.97 3.09 10.32
N SER A 7 3.78 3.33 11.37
CA SER A 7 4.68 2.36 11.96
C SER A 7 4.56 2.39 13.49
N SER A 8 4.85 1.28 14.14
CA SER A 8 4.82 1.17 15.60
C SER A 8 5.80 2.14 16.28
N ASP A 9 6.86 2.54 15.59
CA ASP A 9 7.82 3.51 16.11
C ASP A 9 7.19 4.90 16.35
N LYS A 10 6.11 5.22 15.61
CA LYS A 10 5.36 6.47 15.76
C LYS A 10 4.34 6.45 16.90
N LEU A 11 4.10 5.29 17.51
CA LEU A 11 3.20 5.18 18.65
C LEU A 11 3.72 6.00 19.84
N PRO A 12 2.82 6.68 20.58
CA PRO A 12 3.17 7.32 21.85
C PRO A 12 3.85 6.33 22.81
N GLN A 13 4.81 6.81 23.59
CA GLN A 13 5.56 5.95 24.52
C GLN A 13 4.64 5.16 25.46
N LEU A 14 3.62 5.83 26.00
CA LEU A 14 2.61 5.18 26.85
C LEU A 14 1.91 4.00 26.17
N PHE A 15 1.65 4.12 24.84
CA PHE A 15 1.01 3.01 24.09
C PHE A 15 1.96 1.83 23.94
N LYS A 16 3.23 2.10 23.71
CA LYS A 16 4.27 1.05 23.62
C LYS A 16 4.41 0.31 24.97
N GLU A 17 4.48 1.05 26.07
CA GLU A 17 4.62 0.51 27.42
C GLU A 17 3.40 -0.34 27.84
N GLN A 18 2.21 0.06 27.40
CA GLN A 18 0.97 -0.62 27.71
C GLN A 18 0.57 -1.67 26.66
N ASP A 19 1.38 -1.86 25.61
CA ASP A 19 1.07 -2.72 24.46
C ASP A 19 -0.30 -2.41 23.83
N ILE A 20 -0.57 -1.12 23.57
CA ILE A 20 -1.84 -0.62 23.07
C ILE A 20 -1.65 -0.06 21.65
N CYS A 21 -2.62 -0.29 20.79
CA CYS A 21 -2.76 0.38 19.50
C CYS A 21 -4.20 0.82 19.25
N LEU A 22 -4.42 1.51 18.12
CA LEU A 22 -5.70 2.11 17.76
C LEU A 22 -6.35 1.38 16.58
N LEU A 23 -7.52 0.83 16.83
CA LEU A 23 -8.41 0.31 15.79
C LEU A 23 -9.28 1.46 15.25
N HIS A 24 -9.26 1.71 13.95
CA HIS A 24 -10.05 2.76 13.30
C HIS A 24 -11.50 2.30 13.10
N LEU A 25 -12.45 3.11 13.57
CA LEU A 25 -13.89 2.83 13.44
C LEU A 25 -14.58 3.79 12.45
N GLY A 26 -13.79 4.60 11.72
CA GLY A 26 -14.32 5.60 10.80
C GLY A 26 -14.83 6.86 11.51
N SER A 27 -15.14 7.89 10.74
CA SER A 27 -15.65 9.18 11.23
C SER A 27 -14.81 9.80 12.36
N GLY A 28 -13.50 9.51 12.42
CA GLY A 28 -12.60 9.97 13.48
C GLY A 28 -12.71 9.19 14.80
N ASN A 29 -13.49 8.13 14.85
CA ASN A 29 -13.62 7.28 16.03
C ASN A 29 -12.55 6.19 16.04
N HIS A 30 -12.06 5.87 17.23
CA HIS A 30 -11.03 4.87 17.45
C HIS A 30 -11.37 4.01 18.67
N LYS A 31 -10.94 2.76 18.65
CA LYS A 31 -10.98 1.85 19.78
C LYS A 31 -9.55 1.51 20.21
N PHE A 32 -9.27 1.58 21.50
CA PHE A 32 -8.02 1.04 22.04
C PHE A 32 -8.09 -0.48 22.05
N ILE A 33 -7.06 -1.11 21.53
CA ILE A 33 -6.91 -2.57 21.60
C ILE A 33 -5.55 -2.92 22.17
N LYS A 34 -5.47 -4.05 22.86
CA LYS A 34 -4.23 -4.57 23.41
C LYS A 34 -3.56 -5.50 22.40
N GLY A 35 -2.24 -5.34 22.24
CA GLY A 35 -1.44 -6.08 21.29
C GLY A 35 -1.09 -5.26 20.06
N ILE A 36 0.05 -4.58 20.10
CA ILE A 36 0.56 -3.77 18.97
C ILE A 36 0.75 -4.64 17.72
N ASN A 37 1.21 -5.88 17.90
CA ASN A 37 1.42 -6.86 16.84
C ASN A 37 0.15 -7.29 16.08
N LYS A 38 -1.03 -6.95 16.58
CA LYS A 38 -2.31 -7.21 15.91
C LYS A 38 -2.55 -6.29 14.72
N LEU A 39 -1.95 -5.11 14.73
CA LEU A 39 -2.11 -4.12 13.66
C LEU A 39 -0.79 -3.76 12.97
N TYR A 40 0.35 -3.97 13.63
CA TYR A 40 1.66 -3.64 13.09
C TYR A 40 2.41 -4.91 12.73
N HIS A 41 2.74 -5.05 11.45
CA HIS A 41 3.38 -6.21 10.88
C HIS A 41 4.77 -5.84 10.37
N THR A 42 5.75 -6.68 10.66
CA THR A 42 7.10 -6.54 10.12
C THR A 42 7.13 -6.98 8.66
N PHE A 43 7.99 -6.35 7.89
CA PHE A 43 8.26 -6.79 6.52
C PHE A 43 9.01 -8.11 6.53
N GLU A 44 8.65 -9.00 5.64
CA GLU A 44 9.39 -10.24 5.44
C GLU A 44 10.76 -9.97 4.79
N PRO A 45 11.75 -10.84 5.01
CA PRO A 45 13.03 -10.71 4.31
C PRO A 45 12.87 -10.80 2.80
N ILE A 46 13.52 -9.91 2.06
CA ILE A 46 13.55 -9.93 0.60
C ILE A 46 14.25 -11.22 0.13
N GLN A 47 13.55 -12.02 -0.65
CA GLN A 47 14.03 -13.30 -1.18
C GLN A 47 14.65 -13.15 -2.56
N GLU A 48 14.11 -12.25 -3.39
CA GLU A 48 14.55 -12.07 -4.76
C GLU A 48 15.11 -10.66 -4.99
N ARG A 49 16.12 -10.56 -5.84
CA ARG A 49 16.68 -9.30 -6.28
C ARG A 49 16.64 -9.23 -7.79
N THR A 50 16.26 -8.06 -8.28
CA THR A 50 16.15 -7.80 -9.70
C THR A 50 16.84 -6.48 -10.01
N GLU A 51 17.63 -6.45 -11.06
CA GLU A 51 18.19 -5.24 -11.60
C GLU A 51 17.38 -4.77 -12.81
N TRP A 52 16.97 -3.51 -12.79
CA TRP A 52 16.33 -2.85 -13.93
C TRP A 52 17.34 -2.00 -14.66
N ALA A 53 17.28 -1.99 -16.00
CA ALA A 53 17.98 -1.00 -16.80
C ALA A 53 17.41 0.38 -16.50
N TYR A 54 18.11 1.14 -15.69
CA TYR A 54 17.70 2.47 -15.27
C TYR A 54 17.70 3.45 -16.46
N LYS A 55 16.53 3.95 -16.78
CA LYS A 55 16.38 5.02 -17.78
C LYS A 55 16.51 6.37 -17.07
N LYS A 56 17.65 7.04 -17.26
CA LYS A 56 17.87 8.36 -16.68
C LYS A 56 16.83 9.36 -17.19
N SER A 57 16.21 10.08 -16.27
CA SER A 57 15.23 11.14 -16.53
C SER A 57 15.50 12.31 -15.59
N LEU A 58 15.21 13.53 -16.07
CA LEU A 58 15.40 14.75 -15.27
C LEU A 58 14.61 14.73 -13.95
N LEU A 59 13.48 14.02 -13.90
CA LEU A 59 12.59 14.02 -12.75
C LEU A 59 12.76 12.79 -11.83
N ASN A 60 13.56 11.80 -12.22
CA ASN A 60 13.73 10.61 -11.40
C ASN A 60 14.39 10.89 -10.03
N GLU A 61 15.21 11.92 -9.95
CA GLU A 61 15.95 12.31 -8.75
C GLU A 61 15.46 13.67 -8.20
N TYR A 62 14.33 14.16 -8.70
CA TYR A 62 13.87 15.51 -8.38
C TYR A 62 13.42 15.66 -6.94
N ASN A 63 12.68 14.70 -6.43
CA ASN A 63 12.26 14.65 -5.04
C ASN A 63 12.04 13.22 -4.56
N ASP A 64 11.88 13.06 -3.26
CA ASP A 64 11.73 11.80 -2.55
C ASP A 64 10.33 11.62 -1.92
N SER A 65 9.34 12.37 -2.39
CA SER A 65 7.96 12.19 -1.94
C SER A 65 7.41 10.80 -2.33
N GLU A 66 6.43 10.31 -1.57
CA GLU A 66 5.75 9.04 -1.87
C GLU A 66 5.21 8.99 -3.30
N SER A 67 4.62 10.08 -3.77
CA SER A 67 4.13 10.20 -5.16
C SER A 67 5.27 10.11 -6.18
N ASN A 68 6.44 10.67 -5.90
CA ASN A 68 7.60 10.57 -6.79
C ASN A 68 8.13 9.13 -6.83
N ILE A 69 8.19 8.44 -5.70
CA ILE A 69 8.59 7.04 -5.60
C ILE A 69 7.75 6.17 -6.54
N LEU A 70 6.43 6.31 -6.44
CA LEU A 70 5.49 5.58 -7.29
C LEU A 70 5.61 5.96 -8.77
N SER A 71 5.78 7.25 -9.06
CA SER A 71 5.97 7.73 -10.44
C SER A 71 7.23 7.16 -11.07
N VAL A 72 8.34 7.16 -10.33
CA VAL A 72 9.61 6.59 -10.83
C VAL A 72 9.47 5.09 -11.04
N ALA A 73 8.95 4.35 -10.05
CA ALA A 73 8.77 2.91 -10.14
C ALA A 73 7.81 2.51 -11.27
N ASN A 74 6.74 3.26 -11.48
CA ASN A 74 5.81 3.05 -12.58
C ASN A 74 6.47 3.29 -13.95
N ASN A 75 7.17 4.42 -14.11
CA ASN A 75 7.85 4.78 -15.37
C ASN A 75 8.99 3.83 -15.71
N GLN A 76 9.63 3.25 -14.72
CA GLN A 76 10.66 2.21 -14.88
C GLN A 76 10.07 0.81 -15.04
N ARG A 77 8.74 0.64 -15.07
CA ARG A 77 8.00 -0.64 -15.12
C ARG A 77 8.20 -1.54 -13.91
N ILE A 78 8.86 -1.09 -12.85
CA ILE A 78 9.13 -1.90 -11.66
C ILE A 78 7.83 -2.46 -11.07
N LEU A 79 6.77 -1.64 -10.95
CA LEU A 79 5.49 -2.05 -10.39
C LEU A 79 4.79 -3.10 -11.27
N HIS A 80 4.84 -2.93 -12.58
CA HIS A 80 4.22 -3.86 -13.53
C HIS A 80 4.93 -5.21 -13.53
N ASP A 81 6.27 -5.18 -13.58
CA ASP A 81 7.10 -6.39 -13.60
C ASP A 81 6.98 -7.18 -12.30
N PHE A 82 6.83 -6.47 -11.19
CA PHE A 82 6.63 -7.08 -9.88
C PHE A 82 5.28 -7.82 -9.78
N VAL A 83 4.20 -7.20 -10.27
CA VAL A 83 2.84 -7.75 -10.14
C VAL A 83 2.50 -8.75 -11.24
N PHE A 84 2.87 -8.45 -12.48
CA PHE A 84 2.41 -9.19 -13.65
C PHE A 84 3.51 -10.03 -14.33
N GLY A 85 4.73 -9.94 -13.83
CA GLY A 85 5.89 -10.63 -14.39
C GLY A 85 6.57 -9.87 -15.52
N ARG A 86 7.85 -10.16 -15.71
CA ARG A 86 8.74 -9.47 -16.68
C ARG A 86 8.48 -9.84 -18.13
N ASP A 87 7.96 -11.03 -18.36
CA ASP A 87 7.77 -11.56 -19.71
C ASP A 87 6.58 -10.93 -20.44
N LEU A 88 5.80 -10.11 -19.73
CA LEU A 88 4.65 -9.45 -20.30
C LEU A 88 5.05 -8.19 -21.06
N GLU A 89 5.21 -8.30 -22.37
CA GLU A 89 5.51 -7.19 -23.26
C GLU A 89 4.26 -6.34 -23.55
N PHE A 90 3.91 -5.46 -22.61
CA PHE A 90 2.70 -4.62 -22.69
C PHE A 90 2.63 -3.76 -23.95
N GLU A 91 3.76 -3.34 -24.46
CA GLU A 91 3.89 -2.51 -25.63
C GLU A 91 3.34 -3.20 -26.89
N ASN A 92 3.41 -4.51 -26.94
CA ASN A 92 2.90 -5.33 -28.04
C ASN A 92 1.37 -5.55 -27.93
N LEU A 93 0.76 -5.19 -26.81
CA LEU A 93 -0.69 -5.26 -26.66
C LEU A 93 -1.38 -4.04 -27.28
N PRO A 94 -2.58 -4.21 -27.87
CA PRO A 94 -3.45 -3.10 -28.19
C PRO A 94 -3.69 -2.21 -26.96
N ILE A 95 -3.77 -0.90 -27.13
CA ILE A 95 -3.89 0.09 -26.03
C ILE A 95 -5.02 -0.30 -25.05
N GLN A 96 -6.15 -0.76 -25.57
CA GLN A 96 -7.31 -1.14 -24.74
C GLN A 96 -7.03 -2.34 -23.82
N LYS A 97 -6.05 -3.16 -24.17
CA LYS A 97 -5.68 -4.39 -23.44
C LYS A 97 -4.42 -4.19 -22.57
N ARG A 98 -3.82 -3.00 -22.58
CA ARG A 98 -2.66 -2.72 -21.73
C ARG A 98 -3.07 -2.53 -20.27
N PRO A 99 -2.16 -2.79 -19.32
CA PRO A 99 -2.37 -2.41 -17.93
C PRO A 99 -2.71 -0.93 -17.81
N LYS A 100 -3.57 -0.61 -16.86
CA LYS A 100 -3.97 0.75 -16.53
C LYS A 100 -3.46 1.13 -15.17
N THR A 101 -2.98 2.37 -15.06
CA THR A 101 -2.50 2.95 -13.82
C THR A 101 -3.46 4.04 -13.38
N TYR A 102 -3.92 3.96 -12.15
CA TYR A 102 -4.75 4.98 -11.50
C TYR A 102 -3.93 5.63 -10.39
N PHE A 103 -3.82 6.95 -10.48
CA PHE A 103 -3.08 7.75 -9.52
C PHE A 103 -3.88 7.95 -8.22
N PRO A 104 -3.28 8.56 -7.18
CA PRO A 104 -3.86 8.60 -5.85
C PRO A 104 -5.29 9.10 -5.86
N HIS A 105 -6.13 8.42 -5.12
CA HIS A 105 -7.49 8.88 -4.86
C HIS A 105 -7.89 8.65 -3.41
N ARG A 106 -8.82 9.46 -2.95
CA ARG A 106 -9.43 9.36 -1.64
C ARG A 106 -10.92 9.12 -1.78
N THR A 107 -11.42 8.20 -0.99
CA THR A 107 -12.84 7.92 -0.92
C THR A 107 -13.26 7.70 0.53
N LYS A 108 -14.57 7.69 0.77
CA LYS A 108 -15.14 7.35 2.07
C LYS A 108 -16.19 6.28 1.87
N THR A 109 -16.12 5.23 2.67
CA THR A 109 -17.09 4.15 2.64
C THR A 109 -17.30 3.56 4.03
N THR A 110 -18.36 2.80 4.21
CA THR A 110 -18.54 2.00 5.42
C THR A 110 -17.91 0.64 5.21
N LEU A 111 -16.88 0.35 6.00
CA LEU A 111 -16.24 -0.95 6.01
C LEU A 111 -16.86 -1.84 7.07
N ARG A 112 -17.03 -3.11 6.74
CA ARG A 112 -17.53 -4.17 7.63
C ARG A 112 -16.56 -5.34 7.60
N TYR A 113 -16.02 -5.71 8.75
CA TYR A 113 -15.07 -6.81 8.85
C TYR A 113 -15.06 -7.39 10.26
N SER A 114 -14.51 -8.58 10.40
CA SER A 114 -14.28 -9.20 11.71
C SER A 114 -12.87 -8.86 12.18
N PHE A 115 -12.75 -8.47 13.43
CA PHE A 115 -11.47 -8.31 14.09
C PHE A 115 -11.51 -9.10 15.40
N GLU A 116 -10.67 -10.11 15.52
CA GLU A 116 -10.75 -11.12 16.58
C GLU A 116 -12.18 -11.75 16.62
N ASN A 117 -12.89 -11.60 17.71
CA ASN A 117 -14.24 -12.14 17.88
C ASN A 117 -15.35 -11.06 17.73
N GLU A 118 -14.99 -9.87 17.28
CA GLU A 118 -15.91 -8.74 17.16
C GLU A 118 -16.20 -8.39 15.71
N GLN A 119 -17.45 -8.01 15.41
CA GLN A 119 -17.81 -7.40 14.13
C GLN A 119 -17.55 -5.91 14.22
N ILE A 120 -16.70 -5.42 13.32
CA ILE A 120 -16.34 -4.01 13.23
C ILE A 120 -17.13 -3.36 12.11
N ILE A 121 -17.71 -2.21 12.39
CA ILE A 121 -18.36 -1.33 11.42
C ILE A 121 -17.65 0.02 11.48
N ALA A 122 -16.79 0.28 10.51
CA ALA A 122 -16.10 1.57 10.39
C ALA A 122 -16.90 2.50 9.47
N LEU A 123 -17.64 3.41 10.08
CA LEU A 123 -18.56 4.32 9.35
C LEU A 123 -17.79 5.45 8.68
N ASN A 124 -18.08 5.70 7.40
CA ASN A 124 -17.43 6.76 6.62
C ASN A 124 -15.90 6.73 6.75
N GLN A 125 -15.33 5.52 6.77
CA GLN A 125 -13.89 5.34 6.82
C GLN A 125 -13.26 5.99 5.60
N GLN A 126 -12.34 6.90 5.82
CA GLN A 126 -11.52 7.47 4.75
C GLN A 126 -10.52 6.41 4.30
N ILE A 127 -10.49 6.18 3.01
CA ILE A 127 -9.55 5.31 2.33
C ILE A 127 -8.73 6.17 1.41
N GLU A 128 -7.43 6.05 1.50
CA GLU A 128 -6.47 6.65 0.59
C GLU A 128 -5.71 5.53 -0.10
N ILE A 129 -5.56 5.61 -1.40
CA ILE A 129 -4.85 4.64 -2.22
C ILE A 129 -3.82 5.42 -3.03
N ASP A 130 -2.56 5.12 -2.82
CA ASP A 130 -1.48 5.86 -3.46
C ASP A 130 -1.36 5.57 -4.95
N LEU A 131 -1.53 4.31 -5.34
CA LEU A 131 -1.58 3.90 -6.73
C LEU A 131 -2.30 2.55 -6.87
N THR A 132 -3.04 2.41 -7.96
CA THR A 132 -3.66 1.15 -8.36
C THR A 132 -3.25 0.79 -9.78
N LEU A 133 -2.85 -0.47 -9.98
CA LEU A 133 -2.73 -1.08 -11.31
C LEU A 133 -3.91 -2.00 -11.56
N GLU A 134 -4.43 -1.99 -12.78
CA GLU A 134 -5.48 -2.91 -13.23
C GLU A 134 -5.04 -3.59 -14.53
N PHE A 135 -5.11 -4.92 -14.56
CA PHE A 135 -4.86 -5.69 -15.76
C PHE A 135 -5.56 -7.05 -15.68
N ASN A 136 -6.34 -7.40 -16.71
CA ASN A 136 -7.06 -8.69 -16.81
C ASN A 136 -7.88 -9.03 -15.56
N ALA A 137 -8.67 -8.07 -15.07
CA ALA A 137 -9.48 -8.20 -13.85
C ALA A 137 -8.66 -8.47 -12.56
N VAL A 138 -7.35 -8.27 -12.59
CA VAL A 138 -6.50 -8.21 -11.40
C VAL A 138 -6.30 -6.75 -11.03
N VAL A 139 -6.49 -6.41 -9.77
CA VAL A 139 -6.21 -5.11 -9.20
C VAL A 139 -5.04 -5.22 -8.23
N ALA A 140 -4.00 -4.44 -8.44
CA ALA A 140 -2.89 -4.31 -7.48
C ALA A 140 -2.91 -2.93 -6.84
N ILE A 141 -2.94 -2.90 -5.53
CA ILE A 141 -3.00 -1.70 -4.69
C ILE A 141 -1.61 -1.46 -4.12
N PHE A 142 -1.12 -0.24 -4.24
CA PHE A 142 0.19 0.13 -3.71
C PHE A 142 0.07 1.19 -2.63
N GLU A 143 0.73 0.95 -1.52
CA GLU A 143 1.11 1.94 -0.52
C GLU A 143 2.61 2.17 -0.64
N ALA A 144 3.07 3.40 -0.61
CA ALA A 144 4.48 3.74 -0.76
C ALA A 144 5.01 4.55 0.41
N LYS A 145 6.24 4.27 0.80
CA LYS A 145 6.94 5.04 1.84
C LYS A 145 8.39 5.26 1.46
N ASN A 146 8.90 6.43 1.81
CA ASN A 146 10.31 6.74 1.71
C ASN A 146 11.02 6.33 3.01
N GLY A 147 12.20 5.73 2.87
CA GLY A 147 12.99 5.21 3.98
C GLY A 147 12.75 3.74 4.28
N THR A 148 13.42 3.26 5.31
CA THR A 148 13.30 1.90 5.84
C THR A 148 12.41 1.92 7.08
N LEU A 149 11.25 1.36 6.97
CA LEU A 149 10.36 1.16 8.11
C LEU A 149 10.65 -0.19 8.77
N LYS A 150 10.51 -0.24 10.08
CA LYS A 150 10.59 -1.47 10.86
C LYS A 150 9.38 -2.38 10.62
N ASP A 151 8.22 -1.77 10.58
CA ASP A 151 6.91 -2.39 10.43
C ASP A 151 5.94 -1.42 9.77
N PHE A 152 4.77 -1.88 9.47
CA PHE A 152 3.69 -1.08 8.91
C PHE A 152 2.36 -1.39 9.58
N ASN A 153 1.46 -0.41 9.59
CA ASN A 153 0.10 -0.61 10.04
C ASN A 153 -0.72 -1.28 8.91
N ILE A 154 -1.28 -2.44 9.18
CA ILE A 154 -2.03 -3.25 8.20
C ILE A 154 -3.19 -2.50 7.54
N TYR A 155 -3.76 -1.49 8.21
CA TYR A 155 -4.88 -0.72 7.63
C TYR A 155 -4.52 0.03 6.37
N GLN A 156 -3.26 0.37 6.14
CA GLN A 156 -2.82 1.07 4.95
C GLN A 156 -3.11 0.28 3.68
N ILE A 157 -3.09 -1.06 3.77
CA ILE A 157 -3.40 -1.95 2.65
C ILE A 157 -4.72 -2.70 2.83
N TYR A 158 -5.13 -3.00 4.07
CA TYR A 158 -6.34 -3.78 4.34
C TYR A 158 -7.63 -3.01 4.05
N HIS A 159 -7.72 -1.71 4.38
CA HIS A 159 -8.88 -0.90 4.06
C HIS A 159 -9.05 -0.72 2.53
N PRO A 160 -8.01 -0.40 1.74
CA PRO A 160 -8.07 -0.46 0.29
C PRO A 160 -8.48 -1.83 -0.27
N PHE A 161 -7.94 -2.91 0.31
CA PHE A 161 -8.36 -4.27 -0.05
C PHE A 161 -9.86 -4.47 0.16
N LEU A 162 -10.39 -4.16 1.35
CA LEU A 162 -11.81 -4.29 1.66
C LEU A 162 -12.69 -3.45 0.73
N TYR A 163 -12.23 -2.26 0.34
CA TYR A 163 -12.93 -1.40 -0.60
C TYR A 163 -13.17 -2.11 -1.94
N TYR A 164 -12.14 -2.70 -2.52
CA TYR A 164 -12.27 -3.44 -3.77
C TYR A 164 -12.96 -4.80 -3.58
N TYR A 165 -12.67 -5.50 -2.50
CA TYR A 165 -13.28 -6.80 -2.20
C TYR A 165 -14.80 -6.71 -2.03
N SER A 166 -15.29 -5.65 -1.42
CA SER A 166 -16.72 -5.41 -1.24
C SER A 166 -17.38 -4.72 -2.44
N SER A 167 -16.63 -4.39 -3.47
CA SER A 167 -17.17 -3.81 -4.69
C SER A 167 -17.90 -4.86 -5.54
N ASN A 168 -18.81 -4.40 -6.41
CA ASN A 168 -19.47 -5.27 -7.37
C ASN A 168 -18.66 -5.44 -8.67
N LEU A 169 -17.38 -5.11 -8.65
CA LEU A 169 -16.50 -5.26 -9.83
C LEU A 169 -16.19 -6.74 -10.06
N PRO A 170 -16.14 -7.21 -11.32
CA PRO A 170 -15.84 -8.60 -11.65
C PRO A 170 -14.34 -8.89 -11.54
N LEU A 171 -13.77 -8.67 -10.35
CA LEU A 171 -12.36 -8.88 -10.09
C LEU A 171 -12.06 -10.37 -9.90
N GLN A 172 -10.96 -10.82 -10.49
CA GLN A 172 -10.43 -12.16 -10.29
C GLN A 172 -9.46 -12.22 -9.10
N ASN A 173 -8.70 -11.14 -8.90
CA ASN A 173 -7.76 -11.07 -7.79
C ASN A 173 -7.51 -9.62 -7.35
N ILE A 174 -7.16 -9.46 -6.07
CA ILE A 174 -6.72 -8.20 -5.47
C ILE A 174 -5.37 -8.47 -4.81
N ILE A 175 -4.35 -7.75 -5.23
CA ILE A 175 -2.98 -7.86 -4.72
C ILE A 175 -2.69 -6.59 -3.92
N CYS A 176 -2.24 -6.74 -2.69
CA CYS A 176 -1.81 -5.63 -1.85
C CYS A 176 -0.30 -5.56 -1.83
N CYS A 177 0.24 -4.42 -2.20
CA CYS A 177 1.68 -4.21 -2.31
C CYS A 177 2.12 -3.04 -1.43
N TYR A 178 3.28 -3.20 -0.81
CA TYR A 178 3.93 -2.13 -0.09
C TYR A 178 5.27 -1.81 -0.75
N LEU A 179 5.50 -0.56 -1.11
CA LEU A 179 6.71 -0.12 -1.80
C LEU A 179 7.54 0.78 -0.90
N LEU A 180 8.75 0.36 -0.61
CA LEU A 180 9.73 1.16 0.10
C LEU A 180 10.84 1.61 -0.83
N ARG A 181 11.30 2.84 -0.69
CA ARG A 181 12.50 3.33 -1.34
C ARG A 181 13.53 3.72 -0.29
N ASN A 182 14.74 3.21 -0.41
CA ASN A 182 15.84 3.67 0.44
C ASN A 182 16.20 5.13 0.07
N GLU A 183 16.22 6.01 1.07
CA GLU A 183 16.44 7.46 0.91
C GLU A 183 17.72 7.82 0.15
N ASN A 184 18.76 7.01 0.28
CA ASN A 184 20.09 7.27 -0.28
C ASN A 184 20.39 6.47 -1.56
N SER A 185 19.42 5.79 -2.11
CA SER A 185 19.62 4.96 -3.28
C SER A 185 18.36 4.82 -4.12
N LEU A 186 18.54 4.43 -5.39
CA LEU A 186 17.43 4.05 -6.27
C LEU A 186 16.97 2.59 -6.05
N LYS A 187 17.18 2.05 -4.83
CA LYS A 187 16.71 0.71 -4.48
C LYS A 187 15.28 0.78 -4.00
N PHE A 188 14.45 -0.02 -4.63
CA PHE A 188 13.05 -0.24 -4.25
C PHE A 188 12.93 -1.62 -3.61
N PHE A 189 12.11 -1.71 -2.58
CA PHE A 189 11.73 -2.94 -1.94
C PHE A 189 10.23 -3.08 -2.07
N ALA A 190 9.77 -4.10 -2.77
CA ALA A 190 8.37 -4.39 -2.98
C ALA A 190 7.98 -5.67 -2.22
N TYR A 191 6.84 -5.60 -1.49
CA TYR A 191 6.30 -6.66 -0.64
C TYR A 191 4.87 -6.95 -1.01
#